data_4c17edb947bcf34184c3d87f93f2a5d8
#
_entry.id   4c17edb947bcf34184c3d87f93f2a5d8
#
_cell.length_a   1.000
_cell.length_b   1.000
_cell.length_c   1.000
_cell.angle_alpha   90.00
_cell.angle_beta   90.00
_cell.angle_gamma   90.00
#
_symmetry.space_group_name_H-M   'P 1'
#
loop_
_entity.id
_entity.type
_entity.pdbx_description
1 polymer ?
#
loop_
_entity_poly.entity_id
_entity_poly.type
_entity_poly.pdbx_seq_one_letter_code
_entity_poly.pdbx_strand_id
1 'polypeptide(L)'
;SIMFAVFFASFMESIQEGTWNQVINTVVNSYTGFMQIQHEDYRDEPSINLAFEAKPWSEKLKNQENLEQIVPRLESFVLASMGNKSTGALLTGIDPQVENAMSRLSDKLVEGNYLQKEDQGILIGSGLAEQLSMEIGDSLILLSSGYRGANAAGIYRIQGILDFASPELNKRMIYMAMPEADYFFAAEGKVTSLV
;
A
#
# COMPACT_ATOMS: atom_id res chain seq x y z
N SER A 1 42.12 -26.22 -11.97
CA SER A 1 41.39 -25.86 -10.73
C SER A 1 41.18 -24.35 -10.54
N ILE A 2 42.16 -23.47 -10.87
CA ILE A 2 42.00 -22.00 -10.74
C ILE A 2 40.91 -21.46 -11.67
N MET A 3 40.85 -21.93 -12.91
CA MET A 3 39.83 -21.53 -13.90
C MET A 3 38.42 -21.84 -13.42
N PHE A 4 38.24 -22.97 -12.74
CA PHE A 4 36.95 -23.40 -12.20
C PHE A 4 36.53 -22.50 -10.99
N ALA A 5 37.50 -22.12 -10.16
CA ALA A 5 37.24 -21.23 -9.03
C ALA A 5 36.85 -19.81 -9.49
N VAL A 6 37.54 -19.28 -10.52
CA VAL A 6 37.19 -17.95 -11.10
C VAL A 6 35.82 -18.01 -11.77
N PHE A 7 35.51 -19.04 -12.54
CA PHE A 7 34.20 -19.24 -13.14
C PHE A 7 33.09 -19.29 -12.09
N PHE A 8 33.30 -20.08 -11.04
CA PHE A 8 32.31 -20.21 -9.97
C PHE A 8 32.11 -18.91 -9.17
N ALA A 9 33.19 -18.17 -8.92
CA ALA A 9 33.11 -16.87 -8.28
C ALA A 9 32.33 -15.85 -9.11
N SER A 10 32.64 -15.72 -10.41
CA SER A 10 31.90 -14.82 -11.31
C SER A 10 30.44 -15.21 -11.50
N PHE A 11 30.16 -16.49 -11.51
CA PHE A 11 28.79 -17.01 -11.58
C PHE A 11 27.98 -16.68 -10.32
N MET A 12 28.57 -16.86 -9.14
CA MET A 12 27.97 -16.48 -7.86
C MET A 12 27.74 -14.96 -7.75
N GLU A 13 28.70 -14.15 -8.20
CA GLU A 13 28.58 -12.70 -8.22
C GLU A 13 27.44 -12.24 -9.12
N SER A 14 27.30 -12.83 -10.32
CA SER A 14 26.18 -12.52 -11.23
C SER A 14 24.81 -12.90 -10.66
N ILE A 15 24.71 -14.02 -9.95
CA ILE A 15 23.47 -14.43 -9.26
C ILE A 15 23.16 -13.44 -8.14
N GLN A 16 24.17 -13.05 -7.36
CA GLN A 16 23.99 -12.14 -6.24
C GLN A 16 23.56 -10.74 -6.70
N GLU A 17 24.17 -10.19 -7.75
CA GLU A 17 23.74 -8.92 -8.35
C GLU A 17 22.32 -8.98 -8.91
N GLY A 18 21.98 -10.04 -9.63
CA GLY A 18 20.63 -10.25 -10.15
C GLY A 18 19.59 -10.34 -9.03
N THR A 19 19.89 -11.03 -7.95
CA THR A 19 19.01 -11.17 -6.79
C THR A 19 18.81 -9.83 -6.07
N TRP A 20 19.89 -9.07 -5.83
CA TRP A 20 19.80 -7.75 -5.19
C TRP A 20 18.97 -6.76 -6.00
N ASN A 21 19.18 -6.68 -7.30
CA ASN A 21 18.39 -5.83 -8.18
C ASN A 21 16.90 -6.21 -8.17
N GLN A 22 16.59 -7.49 -8.12
CA GLN A 22 15.22 -7.98 -8.03
C GLN A 22 14.58 -7.66 -6.68
N VAL A 23 15.31 -7.81 -5.57
CA VAL A 23 14.82 -7.45 -4.22
C VAL A 23 14.57 -5.96 -4.12
N ILE A 24 15.51 -5.11 -4.55
CA ILE A 24 15.35 -3.66 -4.55
C ILE A 24 14.14 -3.27 -5.40
N ASN A 25 14.03 -3.77 -6.63
CA ASN A 25 12.90 -3.45 -7.50
C ASN A 25 11.56 -3.95 -6.93
N THR A 26 11.55 -5.10 -6.27
CA THR A 26 10.31 -5.67 -5.72
C THR A 26 9.86 -4.94 -4.46
N VAL A 27 10.78 -4.55 -3.58
CA VAL A 27 10.43 -3.90 -2.29
C VAL A 27 10.28 -2.39 -2.46
N VAL A 28 11.27 -1.74 -3.06
CA VAL A 28 11.33 -0.28 -3.15
C VAL A 28 10.29 0.25 -4.14
N ASN A 29 10.25 -0.30 -5.35
CA ASN A 29 9.34 0.20 -6.40
C ASN A 29 7.91 -0.33 -6.24
N SER A 30 7.68 -1.37 -5.42
CA SER A 30 6.33 -1.93 -5.27
C SER A 30 5.53 -1.30 -4.14
N TYR A 31 6.18 -0.81 -3.08
CA TYR A 31 5.45 -0.31 -1.90
C TYR A 31 6.18 0.78 -1.12
N THR A 32 7.46 0.57 -0.74
CA THR A 32 8.11 1.44 0.25
C THR A 32 8.62 2.76 -0.31
N GLY A 33 8.87 2.86 -1.64
CA GLY A 33 9.59 3.98 -2.22
C GLY A 33 11.06 4.05 -1.74
N PHE A 34 11.80 5.08 -2.18
CA PHE A 34 13.20 5.30 -1.79
C PHE A 34 13.33 6.06 -0.47
N MET A 35 12.34 6.87 -0.12
CA MET A 35 12.32 7.68 1.09
C MET A 35 10.89 7.77 1.61
N GLN A 36 10.74 7.74 2.92
CA GLN A 36 9.45 7.95 3.59
C GLN A 36 9.57 9.03 4.65
N ILE A 37 8.60 9.93 4.67
CA ILE A 37 8.40 10.90 5.76
C ILE A 37 7.20 10.45 6.54
N GLN A 38 7.42 10.20 7.83
CA GLN A 38 6.40 9.73 8.78
C GLN A 38 6.60 10.46 10.11
N HIS A 39 5.63 10.39 11.00
CA HIS A 39 5.83 10.78 12.40
C HIS A 39 6.94 9.93 13.03
N GLU A 40 7.77 10.50 13.90
CA GLU A 40 8.91 9.80 14.50
C GLU A 40 8.55 8.48 15.19
N ASP A 41 7.39 8.45 15.87
CA ASP A 41 6.92 7.25 16.58
C ASP A 41 6.18 6.26 15.66
N TYR A 42 5.85 6.63 14.41
CA TYR A 42 4.99 5.82 13.54
C TYR A 42 5.62 4.47 13.18
N ARG A 43 6.94 4.41 13.12
CA ARG A 43 7.66 3.18 12.79
C ARG A 43 7.56 2.14 13.90
N ASP A 44 7.57 2.57 15.16
CA ASP A 44 7.56 1.68 16.32
C ASP A 44 6.14 1.33 16.74
N GLU A 45 5.21 2.27 16.58
CA GLU A 45 3.79 2.11 16.95
C GLU A 45 2.87 2.71 15.86
N PRO A 46 2.64 1.99 14.73
CA PRO A 46 1.81 2.49 13.64
C PRO A 46 0.38 2.78 14.11
N SER A 47 -0.01 4.05 14.05
CA SER A 47 -1.33 4.51 14.50
C SER A 47 -1.86 5.63 13.60
N ILE A 48 -3.14 5.58 13.29
CA ILE A 48 -3.84 6.67 12.59
C ILE A 48 -3.76 8.01 13.34
N ASN A 49 -3.57 7.97 14.67
CA ASN A 49 -3.45 9.17 15.49
C ASN A 49 -2.14 9.93 15.26
N LEU A 50 -1.14 9.31 14.64
CA LEU A 50 0.13 9.91 14.24
C LEU A 50 0.07 10.52 12.83
N ALA A 51 -1.12 10.55 12.21
CA ALA A 51 -1.33 11.21 10.93
C ALA A 51 -1.10 12.73 11.05
N PHE A 52 -0.44 13.30 10.06
CA PHE A 52 -0.07 14.71 9.99
C PHE A 52 -0.59 15.38 8.72
N GLU A 53 -0.61 16.71 8.69
CA GLU A 53 -1.06 17.46 7.51
C GLU A 53 -0.05 17.33 6.36
N ALA A 54 -0.51 16.83 5.20
CA ALA A 54 0.33 16.64 4.02
C ALA A 54 0.78 17.96 3.38
N LYS A 55 -0.09 18.96 3.36
CA LYS A 55 0.09 20.19 2.58
C LYS A 55 1.37 20.98 2.92
N PRO A 56 1.71 21.25 4.20
CA PRO A 56 2.94 21.98 4.53
C PRO A 56 4.21 21.27 4.06
N TRP A 57 4.22 19.94 4.11
CA TRP A 57 5.35 19.13 3.69
C TRP A 57 5.47 19.06 2.17
N SER A 58 4.35 18.89 1.47
CA SER A 58 4.33 18.89 0.00
C SER A 58 4.82 20.22 -0.57
N GLU A 59 4.46 21.35 0.03
CA GLU A 59 4.94 22.66 -0.39
C GLU A 59 6.45 22.84 -0.14
N LYS A 60 6.94 22.36 1.00
CA LYS A 60 8.35 22.47 1.39
C LYS A 60 9.24 21.59 0.51
N LEU A 61 8.75 20.46 0.07
CA LEU A 61 9.49 19.47 -0.71
C LEU A 61 9.48 19.74 -2.22
N LYS A 62 8.49 20.46 -2.75
CA LYS A 62 8.34 20.76 -4.20
C LYS A 62 9.56 21.39 -4.85
N ASN A 63 10.43 22.05 -4.09
CA ASN A 63 11.60 22.76 -4.59
C ASN A 63 12.92 21.97 -4.44
N GLN A 64 12.86 20.68 -4.10
CA GLN A 64 14.06 19.84 -3.98
C GLN A 64 14.46 19.28 -5.35
N GLU A 65 15.70 19.52 -5.78
CA GLU A 65 16.18 19.17 -7.13
C GLU A 65 16.22 17.67 -7.45
N ASN A 66 16.18 16.79 -6.43
CA ASN A 66 16.28 15.34 -6.60
C ASN A 66 14.97 14.61 -6.23
N LEU A 67 13.85 15.31 -6.16
CA LEU A 67 12.57 14.74 -5.82
C LEU A 67 11.70 14.61 -7.08
N GLU A 68 11.45 13.38 -7.50
CA GLU A 68 10.64 13.12 -8.70
C GLU A 68 9.14 13.23 -8.39
N GLN A 69 8.71 12.65 -7.26
CA GLN A 69 7.30 12.61 -6.89
C GLN A 69 7.12 12.50 -5.37
N ILE A 70 6.01 13.01 -4.87
CA ILE A 70 5.54 12.85 -3.49
C ILE A 70 4.21 12.11 -3.55
N VAL A 71 4.15 10.96 -2.89
CA VAL A 71 2.97 10.10 -2.85
C VAL A 71 2.39 10.09 -1.44
N PRO A 72 1.29 10.81 -1.19
CA PRO A 72 0.64 10.81 0.11
C PRO A 72 -0.11 9.49 0.31
N ARG A 73 0.01 8.91 1.51
CA ARG A 73 -0.74 7.73 1.93
C ARG A 73 -1.34 7.90 3.31
N LEU A 74 -2.55 7.41 3.48
CA LEU A 74 -3.23 7.31 4.76
C LEU A 74 -3.41 5.83 5.10
N GLU A 75 -2.60 5.32 6.01
CA GLU A 75 -2.50 3.89 6.30
C GLU A 75 -2.94 3.59 7.73
N SER A 76 -3.75 2.56 7.89
CA SER A 76 -4.09 2.03 9.22
C SER A 76 -4.54 0.58 9.13
N PHE A 77 -4.38 -0.14 10.24
CA PHE A 77 -4.89 -1.50 10.35
C PHE A 77 -6.41 -1.50 10.49
N VAL A 78 -7.03 -2.44 9.79
CA VAL A 78 -8.47 -2.66 9.81
C VAL A 78 -8.77 -4.14 10.06
N LEU A 79 -9.91 -4.43 10.67
CA LEU A 79 -10.50 -5.74 10.66
C LEU A 79 -11.39 -5.86 9.44
N ALA A 80 -11.02 -6.72 8.50
CA ALA A 80 -11.78 -7.04 7.31
C ALA A 80 -12.64 -8.28 7.57
N SER A 81 -13.95 -8.18 7.35
CA SER A 81 -14.89 -9.23 7.70
C SER A 81 -15.89 -9.52 6.57
N MET A 82 -16.14 -10.82 6.35
CA MET A 82 -17.18 -11.33 5.44
C MET A 82 -17.87 -12.54 6.06
N GLY A 83 -19.15 -12.40 6.35
CA GLY A 83 -19.93 -13.47 6.99
C GLY A 83 -19.34 -13.87 8.36
N ASN A 84 -18.85 -15.10 8.47
CA ASN A 84 -18.22 -15.65 9.68
C ASN A 84 -16.67 -15.63 9.64
N LYS A 85 -16.08 -15.07 8.60
CA LYS A 85 -14.64 -14.94 8.43
C LYS A 85 -14.21 -13.51 8.73
N SER A 86 -13.10 -13.35 9.41
CA SER A 86 -12.47 -12.06 9.63
C SER A 86 -10.96 -12.19 9.70
N THR A 87 -10.25 -11.16 9.25
CA THR A 87 -8.80 -11.10 9.26
C THR A 87 -8.31 -9.66 9.41
N GLY A 88 -7.12 -9.48 9.96
CA GLY A 88 -6.47 -8.18 9.99
C GLY A 88 -5.88 -7.83 8.62
N ALA A 89 -6.14 -6.61 8.16
CA ALA A 89 -5.62 -6.07 6.91
C ALA A 89 -5.03 -4.67 7.11
N LEU A 90 -4.24 -4.21 6.17
CA LEU A 90 -3.74 -2.84 6.09
C LEU A 90 -4.53 -2.10 5.01
N LEU A 91 -5.31 -1.11 5.42
CA LEU A 91 -6.01 -0.22 4.52
C LEU A 91 -5.13 0.98 4.21
N THR A 92 -4.89 1.21 2.93
CA THR A 92 -4.10 2.32 2.41
C THR A 92 -4.98 3.22 1.55
N GLY A 93 -5.25 4.43 2.02
CA GLY A 93 -5.85 5.51 1.25
C GLY A 93 -4.80 6.13 0.33
N ILE A 94 -5.10 6.21 -0.97
CA ILE A 94 -4.19 6.66 -2.02
C ILE A 94 -4.85 7.67 -2.96
N ASP A 95 -4.06 8.54 -3.57
CA ASP A 95 -4.44 9.15 -4.83
C ASP A 95 -4.10 8.15 -5.95
N PRO A 96 -5.10 7.58 -6.66
CA PRO A 96 -4.86 6.46 -7.58
C PRO A 96 -3.91 6.79 -8.73
N GLN A 97 -3.91 8.03 -9.20
CA GLN A 97 -3.05 8.45 -10.31
C GLN A 97 -1.61 8.63 -9.83
N VAL A 98 -1.43 9.29 -8.69
CA VAL A 98 -0.13 9.57 -8.10
C VAL A 98 0.53 8.26 -7.63
N GLU A 99 -0.22 7.41 -6.96
CA GLU A 99 0.25 6.08 -6.54
C GLU A 99 0.67 5.21 -7.72
N ASN A 100 -0.15 5.20 -8.79
CA ASN A 100 0.14 4.38 -9.97
C ASN A 100 1.41 4.83 -10.72
N ALA A 101 1.69 6.12 -10.74
CA ALA A 101 2.91 6.65 -11.37
C ALA A 101 4.18 6.16 -10.65
N MET A 102 4.13 5.96 -9.33
CA MET A 102 5.24 5.47 -8.51
C MET A 102 5.32 3.93 -8.49
N SER A 103 4.23 3.28 -8.08
CA SER A 103 4.24 1.84 -7.74
C SER A 103 3.75 0.94 -8.86
N ARG A 104 3.23 1.52 -9.97
CA ARG A 104 2.57 0.79 -11.06
C ARG A 104 1.51 -0.19 -10.53
N LEU A 105 0.68 0.30 -9.62
CA LEU A 105 -0.30 -0.52 -8.94
C LEU A 105 -1.33 -1.10 -9.91
N SER A 106 -1.66 -0.40 -11.00
CA SER A 106 -2.56 -0.90 -12.05
C SER A 106 -2.01 -2.12 -12.78
N ASP A 107 -0.67 -2.27 -12.88
CA ASP A 107 -0.05 -3.43 -13.55
C ASP A 107 -0.20 -4.72 -12.70
N LYS A 108 -0.53 -4.57 -11.43
CA LYS A 108 -0.79 -5.67 -10.50
C LYS A 108 -2.25 -6.11 -10.47
N LEU A 109 -3.13 -5.41 -11.21
CA LEU A 109 -4.55 -5.74 -11.29
C LEU A 109 -4.73 -7.03 -12.11
N VAL A 110 -5.26 -8.08 -11.49
CA VAL A 110 -5.53 -9.37 -12.15
C VAL A 110 -7.01 -9.52 -12.50
N GLU A 111 -7.89 -8.82 -11.78
CA GLU A 111 -9.33 -8.89 -12.03
C GLU A 111 -10.01 -7.57 -11.65
N GLY A 112 -11.07 -7.19 -12.36
CA GLY A 112 -11.86 -5.99 -12.10
C GLY A 112 -11.31 -4.71 -12.73
N ASN A 113 -11.53 -3.58 -12.07
CA ASN A 113 -11.14 -2.26 -12.55
C ASN A 113 -10.26 -1.54 -11.51
N TYR A 114 -9.30 -0.77 -12.01
CA TYR A 114 -8.47 0.09 -11.17
C TYR A 114 -9.28 1.26 -10.59
N LEU A 115 -8.87 1.78 -9.42
CA LEU A 115 -9.52 2.91 -8.76
C LEU A 115 -9.42 4.20 -9.56
N GLN A 116 -10.50 4.98 -9.50
CA GLN A 116 -10.52 6.40 -9.85
C GLN A 116 -10.59 7.22 -8.56
N LYS A 117 -10.32 8.52 -8.67
CA LYS A 117 -10.24 9.43 -7.51
C LYS A 117 -11.54 9.51 -6.70
N GLU A 118 -12.69 9.43 -7.36
CA GLU A 118 -14.01 9.56 -6.76
C GLU A 118 -14.68 8.20 -6.46
N ASP A 119 -13.96 7.10 -6.66
CA ASP A 119 -14.51 5.76 -6.43
C ASP A 119 -14.67 5.48 -4.93
N GLN A 120 -15.78 4.83 -4.60
CA GLN A 120 -16.08 4.34 -3.25
C GLN A 120 -15.78 2.84 -3.09
N GLY A 121 -15.33 2.18 -4.16
CA GLY A 121 -14.90 0.79 -4.13
C GLY A 121 -13.50 0.62 -3.55
N ILE A 122 -13.11 -0.63 -3.37
CA ILE A 122 -11.78 -0.99 -2.87
C ILE A 122 -11.08 -1.98 -3.80
N LEU A 123 -9.75 -1.95 -3.78
CA LEU A 123 -8.92 -3.02 -4.31
C LEU A 123 -8.39 -3.86 -3.16
N ILE A 124 -8.36 -5.18 -3.34
CA ILE A 124 -7.84 -6.11 -2.33
C ILE A 124 -6.78 -7.01 -2.93
N GLY A 125 -5.85 -7.49 -2.11
CA GLY A 125 -4.86 -8.49 -2.54
C GLY A 125 -5.51 -9.85 -2.80
N SER A 126 -4.98 -10.61 -3.78
CA SER A 126 -5.47 -11.93 -4.19
C SER A 126 -5.54 -12.92 -3.03
N GLY A 127 -4.52 -12.94 -2.17
CA GLY A 127 -4.50 -13.82 -0.98
C GLY A 127 -5.56 -13.45 0.07
N LEU A 128 -5.94 -12.16 0.18
CA LEU A 128 -7.04 -11.72 1.05
C LEU A 128 -8.39 -12.15 0.48
N ALA A 129 -8.58 -12.02 -0.84
CA ALA A 129 -9.77 -12.50 -1.53
C ALA A 129 -9.97 -14.01 -1.35
N GLU A 130 -8.93 -14.80 -1.53
CA GLU A 130 -8.96 -16.26 -1.30
C GLU A 130 -9.29 -16.60 0.17
N GLN A 131 -8.62 -15.94 1.13
CA GLN A 131 -8.82 -16.20 2.56
C GLN A 131 -10.26 -15.96 3.00
N LEU A 132 -10.87 -14.89 2.51
CA LEU A 132 -12.26 -14.53 2.81
C LEU A 132 -13.27 -15.18 1.85
N SER A 133 -12.81 -15.85 0.78
CA SER A 133 -13.63 -16.45 -0.28
C SER A 133 -14.50 -15.40 -0.96
N MET A 134 -13.90 -14.34 -1.44
CA MET A 134 -14.56 -13.18 -2.06
C MET A 134 -14.20 -13.04 -3.53
N GLU A 135 -15.12 -12.49 -4.28
CA GLU A 135 -15.01 -12.20 -5.71
C GLU A 135 -15.30 -10.71 -5.99
N ILE A 136 -15.04 -10.28 -7.22
CA ILE A 136 -15.39 -8.92 -7.67
C ILE A 136 -16.89 -8.67 -7.49
N GLY A 137 -17.17 -7.53 -6.88
CA GLY A 137 -18.55 -7.09 -6.64
C GLY A 137 -19.10 -7.48 -5.28
N ASP A 138 -18.45 -8.36 -4.54
CA ASP A 138 -18.79 -8.66 -3.16
C ASP A 138 -18.56 -7.44 -2.25
N SER A 139 -19.21 -7.47 -1.09
CA SER A 139 -19.11 -6.40 -0.09
C SER A 139 -18.31 -6.85 1.12
N LEU A 140 -17.24 -6.12 1.42
CA LEU A 140 -16.35 -6.34 2.56
C LEU A 140 -16.68 -5.35 3.68
N ILE A 141 -16.85 -5.84 4.90
CA ILE A 141 -17.04 -5.01 6.09
C ILE A 141 -15.66 -4.66 6.63
N LEU A 142 -15.39 -3.36 6.80
CA LEU A 142 -14.17 -2.84 7.38
C LEU A 142 -14.48 -2.17 8.72
N LEU A 143 -13.70 -2.50 9.74
CA LEU A 143 -13.81 -1.95 11.09
C LEU A 143 -12.42 -1.51 11.57
N SER A 144 -12.32 -0.32 12.14
CA SER A 144 -11.08 0.22 12.71
C SER A 144 -11.37 1.28 13.76
N SER A 145 -10.32 1.79 14.37
CA SER A 145 -10.34 3.05 15.08
C SER A 145 -9.91 4.16 14.14
N GLY A 146 -10.75 5.16 13.96
CA GLY A 146 -10.42 6.35 13.21
C GLY A 146 -9.59 7.36 14.01
N TYR A 147 -9.27 8.49 13.36
CA TYR A 147 -8.46 9.55 13.96
C TYR A 147 -9.10 10.07 15.25
N ARG A 148 -8.28 10.19 16.31
CA ARG A 148 -8.69 10.62 17.66
C ARG A 148 -9.82 9.80 18.26
N GLY A 149 -9.87 8.49 17.95
CA GLY A 149 -10.85 7.57 18.51
C GLY A 149 -12.22 7.63 17.84
N ALA A 150 -12.33 8.27 16.66
CA ALA A 150 -13.53 8.19 15.85
C ALA A 150 -13.84 6.73 15.49
N ASN A 151 -15.12 6.39 15.33
CA ASN A 151 -15.52 5.09 14.83
C ASN A 151 -15.26 5.03 13.32
N ALA A 152 -14.45 4.08 12.89
CA ALA A 152 -14.23 3.76 11.48
C ALA A 152 -14.90 2.43 11.15
N ALA A 153 -16.07 2.48 10.53
CA ALA A 153 -16.82 1.31 10.12
C ALA A 153 -17.53 1.58 8.78
N GLY A 154 -17.42 0.64 7.86
CA GLY A 154 -18.04 0.77 6.54
C GLY A 154 -18.16 -0.55 5.83
N ILE A 155 -18.99 -0.56 4.77
CA ILE A 155 -19.16 -1.69 3.86
C ILE A 155 -18.74 -1.22 2.47
N TYR A 156 -17.76 -1.90 1.89
CA TYR A 156 -17.13 -1.50 0.65
C TYR A 156 -17.19 -2.61 -0.39
N ARG A 157 -17.53 -2.23 -1.62
CA ARG A 157 -17.58 -3.17 -2.74
C ARG A 157 -16.19 -3.42 -3.28
N ILE A 158 -15.83 -4.68 -3.52
CA ILE A 158 -14.60 -5.06 -4.19
C ILE A 158 -14.70 -4.68 -5.66
N GLN A 159 -13.84 -3.75 -6.08
CA GLN A 159 -13.78 -3.24 -7.44
C GLN A 159 -12.68 -3.92 -8.27
N GLY A 160 -11.59 -4.34 -7.62
CA GLY A 160 -10.49 -5.04 -8.25
C GLY A 160 -9.70 -5.90 -7.28
N ILE A 161 -9.03 -6.90 -7.85
CA ILE A 161 -8.12 -7.80 -7.15
C ILE A 161 -6.72 -7.59 -7.69
N LEU A 162 -5.76 -7.41 -6.76
CA LEU A 162 -4.36 -7.18 -7.04
C LEU A 162 -3.54 -8.42 -6.72
N ASP A 163 -2.51 -8.68 -7.52
CA ASP A 163 -1.53 -9.73 -7.25
C ASP A 163 -0.12 -9.16 -7.17
N PHE A 164 0.46 -9.24 -5.98
CA PHE A 164 1.81 -8.78 -5.69
C PHE A 164 2.78 -9.95 -5.74
N ALA A 165 4.05 -9.69 -6.07
CA ALA A 165 5.10 -10.70 -5.97
C ALA A 165 5.32 -11.20 -4.53
N SER A 166 4.87 -10.44 -3.52
CA SER A 166 4.95 -10.81 -2.11
C SER A 166 3.65 -11.42 -1.61
N PRO A 167 3.66 -12.69 -1.17
CA PRO A 167 2.48 -13.34 -0.58
C PRO A 167 1.92 -12.62 0.67
N GLU A 168 2.78 -11.94 1.43
CA GLU A 168 2.36 -11.18 2.61
C GLU A 168 1.53 -9.96 2.23
N LEU A 169 1.91 -9.24 1.16
CA LEU A 169 1.13 -8.12 0.64
C LEU A 169 -0.22 -8.61 0.10
N ASN A 170 -0.23 -9.75 -0.63
CA ASN A 170 -1.47 -10.33 -1.14
C ASN A 170 -2.48 -10.65 -0.04
N LYS A 171 -2.02 -11.06 1.14
CA LYS A 171 -2.90 -11.45 2.25
C LYS A 171 -3.43 -10.28 3.08
N ARG A 172 -2.84 -9.09 2.95
CA ARG A 172 -3.11 -7.99 3.90
C ARG A 172 -3.50 -6.67 3.27
N MET A 173 -3.20 -6.44 1.99
CA MET A 173 -3.38 -5.11 1.40
C MET A 173 -4.82 -4.85 0.95
N ILE A 174 -5.32 -3.68 1.33
CA ILE A 174 -6.55 -3.08 0.84
C ILE A 174 -6.22 -1.66 0.41
N TYR A 175 -6.64 -1.25 -0.77
CA TYR A 175 -6.50 0.13 -1.26
C TYR A 175 -7.86 0.77 -1.46
N MET A 176 -7.93 2.05 -1.13
CA MET A 176 -9.11 2.89 -1.22
C MET A 176 -8.71 4.26 -1.77
N ALA A 177 -9.58 4.94 -2.48
CA ALA A 177 -9.31 6.31 -2.91
C ALA A 177 -9.17 7.24 -1.68
N MET A 178 -8.26 8.21 -1.73
CA MET A 178 -7.94 9.08 -0.60
C MET A 178 -9.17 9.79 -0.02
N PRO A 179 -10.09 10.36 -0.82
CA PRO A 179 -11.27 11.03 -0.25
C PRO A 179 -12.15 10.09 0.58
N GLU A 180 -12.29 8.84 0.14
CA GLU A 180 -13.07 7.82 0.86
C GLU A 180 -12.33 7.35 2.13
N ALA A 181 -11.00 7.21 2.07
CA ALA A 181 -10.19 6.87 3.24
C ALA A 181 -10.21 7.99 4.29
N ASP A 182 -10.15 9.26 3.88
CA ASP A 182 -10.30 10.42 4.73
C ASP A 182 -11.65 10.39 5.48
N TYR A 183 -12.72 10.07 4.75
CA TYR A 183 -14.06 9.93 5.33
C TYR A 183 -14.11 8.73 6.31
N PHE A 184 -13.61 7.57 5.89
CA PHE A 184 -13.64 6.35 6.71
C PHE A 184 -12.89 6.52 8.03
N PHE A 185 -11.70 7.10 8.02
CA PHE A 185 -10.88 7.32 9.20
C PHE A 185 -11.17 8.62 9.96
N ALA A 186 -12.05 9.48 9.45
CA ALA A 186 -12.27 10.85 9.95
C ALA A 186 -10.96 11.65 10.06
N ALA A 187 -10.09 11.55 9.06
CA ALA A 187 -8.72 12.09 9.05
C ALA A 187 -8.48 13.10 7.92
N GLU A 188 -9.47 13.91 7.59
CA GLU A 188 -9.47 14.84 6.46
C GLU A 188 -8.15 15.62 6.30
N GLY A 189 -7.54 15.50 5.10
CA GLY A 189 -6.32 16.19 4.73
C GLY A 189 -5.06 15.72 5.46
N LYS A 190 -5.13 14.62 6.20
CA LYS A 190 -4.00 14.04 6.91
C LYS A 190 -3.48 12.81 6.19
N VAL A 191 -2.19 12.55 6.40
CA VAL A 191 -1.49 11.37 5.88
C VAL A 191 -0.66 10.75 6.99
N THR A 192 -0.43 9.45 6.91
CA THR A 192 0.49 8.75 7.81
C THR A 192 1.89 8.70 7.24
N SER A 193 1.99 8.78 5.90
CA SER A 193 3.28 8.78 5.21
C SER A 193 3.25 9.63 3.93
N LEU A 194 4.41 10.20 3.61
CA LEU A 194 4.75 10.72 2.27
C LEU A 194 5.91 9.88 1.75
N VAL A 195 5.69 9.27 0.61
CA VAL A 195 6.63 8.36 -0.06
C VAL A 195 7.25 9.03 -1.26
#